data_9abb719c55dc3566bee6a8e714db2c5b
#
_entry.id   9abb719c55dc3566bee6a8e714db2c5b
#
_cell.length_a   1.000
_cell.length_b   1.000
_cell.length_c   1.000
_cell.angle_alpha   90.00
_cell.angle_beta   90.00
_cell.angle_gamma   90.00
#
_symmetry.space_group_name_H-M   'P 1'
#
loop_
_entity.id
_entity.type
_entity.pdbx_description
1 polymer ?
#
loop_
_entity_poly.entity_id
_entity_poly.type
_entity_poly.pdbx_seq_one_letter_code
_entity_poly.pdbx_strand_id
1 'polypeptide(L)'
;MKEIEKQTDERKPVKQLRAEMLRRTNRIARFKGATIIEESNRWVDLTSDKFAEACYKKFGDGLNKSAVNDLEHLFRTTAPDMSDKAQYIAFGSQVWDMKTLDWTQDIADEDCVYRIPFDPIEGEKKIPFVMDLACGDEGVYDDIMQSVAPILMDKKPTGVIWYLGGGANGKSTLVHLLYKIFGSYLTEITVKQLEDERDTPQLNGKLANICKESSEGFVEDTRTYKSIGTHESFSVHKFHSQDMVEIEGNVHHIFSANNIPTFGDKSYGARRRTLVIPFNNRFTPMKPSKTKHLRRNSFNDS
;
A
#
# COMPACT_ATOMS: atom_id res chain seq x y z
N MET A 1 -3.29 -36.90 9.62
CA MET A 1 -2.63 -37.95 8.83
C MET A 1 -3.62 -39.04 8.38
N LYS A 2 -4.39 -39.67 9.28
CA LYS A 2 -5.37 -40.74 8.91
C LYS A 2 -6.49 -40.31 7.94
N GLU A 3 -6.86 -39.05 7.86
CA GLU A 3 -7.84 -38.54 6.88
C GLU A 3 -7.25 -38.29 5.50
N ILE A 4 -5.96 -37.98 5.41
CA ILE A 4 -5.26 -37.78 4.11
C ILE A 4 -5.08 -39.15 3.41
N GLU A 5 -4.86 -40.21 4.15
CA GLU A 5 -4.68 -41.58 3.58
C GLU A 5 -6.01 -42.19 3.10
N LYS A 6 -7.17 -41.73 3.56
CA LYS A 6 -8.49 -42.26 3.15
C LYS A 6 -9.13 -41.60 1.92
N GLN A 7 -8.57 -40.47 1.41
CA GLN A 7 -9.02 -39.80 0.19
C GLN A 7 -8.00 -39.89 -0.96
N THR A 8 -7.14 -40.87 -0.95
CA THR A 8 -6.18 -41.14 -2.01
C THR A 8 -6.91 -41.59 -3.29
N ASP A 9 -7.11 -40.66 -4.19
CA ASP A 9 -7.01 -40.95 -5.61
C ASP A 9 -5.55 -41.40 -5.84
N GLU A 10 -5.32 -42.69 -6.05
CA GLU A 10 -4.00 -43.39 -5.97
C GLU A 10 -2.88 -42.86 -6.89
N ARG A 11 -3.06 -41.67 -7.51
CA ARG A 11 -2.19 -41.12 -8.55
C ARG A 11 -1.54 -39.78 -8.24
N LYS A 12 -1.94 -39.07 -7.18
CA LYS A 12 -1.38 -37.74 -6.89
C LYS A 12 -0.27 -37.77 -5.85
N PRO A 13 0.91 -37.15 -6.13
CA PRO A 13 1.97 -37.01 -5.11
C PRO A 13 1.47 -36.29 -3.86
N VAL A 14 1.93 -36.72 -2.67
CA VAL A 14 1.58 -36.11 -1.38
C VAL A 14 1.74 -34.59 -1.37
N LYS A 15 2.75 -34.07 -2.08
CA LYS A 15 2.98 -32.64 -2.28
C LYS A 15 1.79 -31.92 -2.94
N GLN A 16 1.21 -32.54 -3.97
CA GLN A 16 0.06 -31.96 -4.70
C GLN A 16 -1.22 -31.98 -3.85
N LEU A 17 -1.44 -33.09 -3.10
CA LEU A 17 -2.58 -33.18 -2.18
C LEU A 17 -2.51 -32.12 -1.07
N ARG A 18 -1.32 -31.91 -0.50
CA ARG A 18 -1.10 -30.84 0.49
C ARG A 18 -1.34 -29.45 -0.10
N ALA A 19 -0.87 -29.21 -1.31
CA ALA A 19 -1.13 -27.93 -2.00
C ALA A 19 -2.63 -27.70 -2.25
N GLU A 20 -3.37 -28.72 -2.69
CA GLU A 20 -4.82 -28.63 -2.87
C GLU A 20 -5.55 -28.34 -1.54
N MET A 21 -5.13 -28.97 -0.44
CA MET A 21 -5.71 -28.71 0.88
C MET A 21 -5.45 -27.28 1.36
N LEU A 22 -4.26 -26.73 1.12
CA LEU A 22 -3.94 -25.33 1.43
C LEU A 22 -4.79 -24.37 0.59
N ARG A 23 -4.93 -24.62 -0.72
CA ARG A 23 -5.76 -23.81 -1.62
C ARG A 23 -7.24 -23.78 -1.24
N ARG A 24 -7.77 -24.89 -0.67
CA ARG A 24 -9.16 -24.95 -0.19
C ARG A 24 -9.40 -24.10 1.08
N THR A 25 -8.36 -23.80 1.82
CA THR A 25 -8.47 -23.06 3.10
C THR A 25 -7.94 -21.64 3.00
N ASN A 26 -7.15 -21.34 1.98
CA ASN A 26 -6.52 -20.03 1.80
C ASN A 26 -6.59 -19.66 0.31
N ARG A 27 -7.10 -18.49 -0.01
CA ARG A 27 -6.95 -17.94 -1.35
C ARG A 27 -5.51 -17.44 -1.47
N ILE A 28 -4.74 -18.04 -2.38
CA ILE A 28 -3.34 -17.68 -2.66
C ILE A 28 -3.22 -17.42 -4.14
N ALA A 29 -2.59 -16.31 -4.50
CA ALA A 29 -2.37 -15.89 -5.87
C ALA A 29 -0.96 -15.33 -6.06
N ARG A 30 -0.60 -15.02 -7.30
CA ARG A 30 0.59 -14.23 -7.64
C ARG A 30 0.14 -12.86 -8.11
N PHE A 31 0.92 -11.86 -7.75
CA PHE A 31 0.70 -10.49 -8.20
C PHE A 31 2.03 -9.75 -8.31
N LYS A 32 2.36 -9.23 -9.49
CA LYS A 32 3.58 -8.46 -9.74
C LYS A 32 4.84 -9.13 -9.20
N GLY A 33 4.97 -10.44 -9.41
CA GLY A 33 6.09 -11.25 -8.96
C GLY A 33 6.07 -11.65 -7.49
N ALA A 34 5.18 -11.13 -6.67
CA ALA A 34 4.96 -11.55 -5.29
C ALA A 34 3.93 -12.68 -5.21
N THR A 35 4.02 -13.52 -4.19
CA THR A 35 2.94 -14.43 -3.79
C THR A 35 2.12 -13.74 -2.72
N ILE A 36 0.81 -13.70 -2.89
CA ILE A 36 -0.13 -13.02 -2.02
C ILE A 36 -1.14 -14.02 -1.45
N ILE A 37 -1.62 -13.74 -0.24
CA ILE A 37 -2.67 -14.50 0.44
C ILE A 37 -3.80 -13.56 0.86
N GLU A 38 -5.03 -14.05 0.82
CA GLU A 38 -6.17 -13.31 1.32
C GLU A 38 -6.27 -13.44 2.84
N GLU A 39 -6.21 -12.31 3.55
CA GLU A 39 -6.43 -12.18 4.99
C GLU A 39 -7.48 -11.11 5.27
N SER A 40 -8.55 -11.44 5.98
CA SER A 40 -9.60 -10.48 6.36
C SER A 40 -10.12 -9.64 5.19
N ASN A 41 -10.42 -10.29 4.08
CA ASN A 41 -10.91 -9.67 2.84
C ASN A 41 -9.91 -8.70 2.17
N ARG A 42 -8.61 -8.88 2.39
CA ARG A 42 -7.53 -8.14 1.74
C ARG A 42 -6.43 -9.08 1.28
N TRP A 43 -5.78 -8.72 0.19
CA TRP A 43 -4.58 -9.41 -0.23
C TRP A 43 -3.36 -8.81 0.48
N VAL A 44 -2.53 -9.67 1.05
CA VAL A 44 -1.28 -9.31 1.73
C VAL A 44 -0.13 -10.16 1.21
N ASP A 45 1.09 -9.66 1.30
CA ASP A 45 2.27 -10.41 0.88
C ASP A 45 2.42 -11.69 1.72
N LEU A 46 2.52 -12.83 1.04
CA LEU A 46 2.77 -14.11 1.67
C LEU A 46 4.29 -14.31 1.81
N THR A 47 4.83 -13.88 2.94
CA THR A 47 6.24 -14.15 3.28
C THR A 47 6.47 -15.63 3.55
N SER A 48 7.72 -16.09 3.44
CA SER A 48 8.09 -17.50 3.75
C SER A 48 7.71 -17.89 5.18
N ASP A 49 7.83 -16.98 6.15
CA ASP A 49 7.44 -17.24 7.53
C ASP A 49 5.92 -17.44 7.68
N LYS A 50 5.12 -16.54 7.08
CA LYS A 50 3.65 -16.70 7.06
C LYS A 50 3.22 -17.97 6.34
N PHE A 51 3.90 -18.32 5.24
CA PHE A 51 3.62 -19.56 4.53
C PHE A 51 3.91 -20.77 5.39
N ALA A 52 5.06 -20.78 6.08
CA ALA A 52 5.44 -21.83 7.01
C ALA A 52 4.42 -21.97 8.16
N GLU A 53 4.01 -20.85 8.75
CA GLU A 53 2.96 -20.81 9.78
C GLU A 53 1.65 -21.44 9.30
N ALA A 54 1.17 -21.05 8.11
CA ALA A 54 -0.04 -21.60 7.50
C ALA A 54 0.09 -23.12 7.27
N CYS A 55 1.26 -23.59 6.83
CA CYS A 55 1.56 -25.01 6.67
C CYS A 55 1.54 -25.76 8.00
N TYR A 56 2.21 -25.26 9.02
CA TYR A 56 2.26 -25.91 10.35
C TYR A 56 0.88 -25.90 11.02
N LYS A 57 0.14 -24.81 10.92
CA LYS A 57 -1.24 -24.72 11.42
C LYS A 57 -2.16 -25.75 10.77
N LYS A 58 -1.98 -26.03 9.48
CA LYS A 58 -2.83 -26.97 8.73
C LYS A 58 -2.43 -28.42 8.89
N PHE A 59 -1.12 -28.72 8.92
CA PHE A 59 -0.60 -30.08 8.83
C PHE A 59 0.10 -30.55 10.11
N GLY A 60 0.28 -29.66 11.11
CA GLY A 60 0.98 -29.95 12.35
C GLY A 60 2.49 -30.16 12.19
N ASP A 61 3.13 -30.64 13.23
CA ASP A 61 4.60 -30.81 13.32
C ASP A 61 5.15 -31.94 12.41
N GLY A 62 4.30 -32.60 11.65
CA GLY A 62 4.70 -33.66 10.70
C GLY A 62 5.35 -33.16 9.41
N LEU A 63 5.46 -31.83 9.22
CA LEU A 63 6.16 -31.22 8.10
C LEU A 63 7.58 -30.82 8.49
N ASN A 64 8.57 -31.33 7.75
CA ASN A 64 9.92 -30.79 7.84
C ASN A 64 10.10 -29.55 6.99
N LYS A 65 11.16 -28.76 7.27
CA LYS A 65 11.47 -27.52 6.57
C LYS A 65 11.59 -27.70 5.04
N SER A 66 12.13 -28.82 4.56
CA SER A 66 12.24 -29.11 3.13
C SER A 66 10.87 -29.24 2.49
N ALA A 67 9.93 -29.94 3.12
CA ALA A 67 8.57 -30.10 2.60
C ALA A 67 7.81 -28.74 2.56
N VAL A 68 8.05 -27.85 3.52
CA VAL A 68 7.49 -26.48 3.50
C VAL A 68 8.07 -25.68 2.33
N ASN A 69 9.38 -25.70 2.13
CA ASN A 69 10.03 -25.01 1.02
C ASN A 69 9.56 -25.54 -0.35
N ASP A 70 9.36 -26.84 -0.46
CA ASP A 70 8.85 -27.47 -1.67
C ASP A 70 7.41 -27.06 -1.99
N LEU A 71 6.56 -26.92 -0.97
CA LEU A 71 5.20 -26.42 -1.10
C LEU A 71 5.21 -24.94 -1.48
N GLU A 72 6.05 -24.13 -0.83
CA GLU A 72 6.20 -22.72 -1.14
C GLU A 72 6.62 -22.53 -2.61
N HIS A 73 7.63 -23.25 -3.08
CA HIS A 73 8.05 -23.22 -4.47
C HIS A 73 6.90 -23.59 -5.43
N LEU A 74 6.12 -24.62 -5.09
CA LEU A 74 4.97 -25.03 -5.89
C LEU A 74 3.92 -23.90 -5.99
N PHE A 75 3.61 -23.22 -4.87
CA PHE A 75 2.67 -22.10 -4.86
C PHE A 75 3.19 -20.91 -5.66
N ARG A 76 4.47 -20.55 -5.48
CA ARG A 76 5.13 -19.47 -6.26
C ARG A 76 5.07 -19.69 -7.76
N THR A 77 5.06 -20.95 -8.21
CA THR A 77 5.08 -21.31 -9.64
C THR A 77 3.69 -21.59 -10.22
N THR A 78 2.73 -22.05 -9.42
CA THR A 78 1.44 -22.56 -9.90
C THR A 78 0.21 -21.79 -9.40
N ALA A 79 0.36 -20.84 -8.47
CA ALA A 79 -0.74 -19.98 -8.06
C ALA A 79 -1.21 -19.11 -9.25
N PRO A 80 -2.52 -18.82 -9.34
CA PRO A 80 -3.05 -17.98 -10.40
C PRO A 80 -2.41 -16.60 -10.36
N ASP A 81 -2.11 -16.04 -11.53
CA ASP A 81 -1.58 -14.68 -11.67
C ASP A 81 -2.74 -13.70 -11.78
N MET A 82 -2.73 -12.67 -10.95
CA MET A 82 -3.75 -11.61 -10.90
C MET A 82 -3.22 -10.26 -11.42
N SER A 83 -2.09 -10.25 -12.10
CA SER A 83 -1.47 -8.99 -12.57
C SER A 83 -2.35 -8.26 -13.60
N ASP A 84 -3.16 -8.98 -14.35
CA ASP A 84 -4.18 -8.43 -15.27
C ASP A 84 -5.36 -7.75 -14.55
N LYS A 85 -5.53 -8.00 -13.25
CA LYS A 85 -6.56 -7.40 -12.39
C LYS A 85 -6.09 -6.10 -11.71
N ALA A 86 -4.85 -5.67 -11.95
CA ALA A 86 -4.24 -4.49 -11.31
C ALA A 86 -4.96 -3.17 -11.59
N GLN A 87 -5.79 -3.11 -12.62
CA GLN A 87 -6.55 -1.90 -12.96
C GLN A 87 -7.83 -1.72 -12.13
N TYR A 88 -8.22 -2.70 -11.29
CA TYR A 88 -9.47 -2.67 -10.56
C TYR A 88 -9.26 -2.52 -9.04
N ILE A 89 -10.08 -1.66 -8.41
CA ILE A 89 -10.14 -1.50 -6.97
C ILE A 89 -11.57 -1.80 -6.51
N ALA A 90 -11.75 -2.82 -5.67
CA ALA A 90 -13.01 -3.04 -5.00
C ALA A 90 -13.15 -2.12 -3.78
N PHE A 91 -14.24 -1.40 -3.68
CA PHE A 91 -14.69 -0.66 -2.52
C PHE A 91 -15.97 -1.31 -2.01
N GLY A 92 -15.86 -2.14 -0.97
CA GLY A 92 -16.96 -2.98 -0.53
C GLY A 92 -17.48 -3.84 -1.67
N SER A 93 -18.74 -3.63 -2.06
CA SER A 93 -19.43 -4.35 -3.14
C SER A 93 -19.33 -3.67 -4.51
N GLN A 94 -18.71 -2.49 -4.62
CA GLN A 94 -18.56 -1.74 -5.86
C GLN A 94 -17.14 -1.82 -6.38
N VAL A 95 -16.96 -1.89 -7.69
CA VAL A 95 -15.64 -1.96 -8.32
C VAL A 95 -15.37 -0.71 -9.14
N TRP A 96 -14.24 -0.08 -8.85
CA TRP A 96 -13.70 1.06 -9.58
C TRP A 96 -12.71 0.59 -10.63
N ASP A 97 -12.91 1.00 -11.88
CA ASP A 97 -11.92 0.81 -12.94
C ASP A 97 -11.04 2.05 -13.05
N MET A 98 -9.77 1.91 -12.66
CA MET A 98 -8.77 2.98 -12.71
C MET A 98 -8.44 3.47 -14.12
N LYS A 99 -8.78 2.69 -15.15
CA LYS A 99 -8.49 3.00 -16.55
C LYS A 99 -9.58 3.86 -17.19
N THR A 100 -10.84 3.51 -16.94
CA THR A 100 -12.00 4.28 -17.41
C THR A 100 -12.37 5.41 -16.46
N LEU A 101 -11.89 5.36 -15.21
CA LEU A 101 -12.23 6.28 -14.10
C LEU A 101 -13.74 6.26 -13.82
N ASP A 102 -14.32 5.08 -13.79
CA ASP A 102 -15.74 4.88 -13.55
C ASP A 102 -16.00 3.57 -12.78
N TRP A 103 -17.21 3.44 -12.25
CA TRP A 103 -17.66 2.20 -11.61
C TRP A 103 -18.00 1.15 -12.68
N THR A 104 -17.62 -0.09 -12.44
CA THR A 104 -17.85 -1.20 -13.38
C THR A 104 -18.49 -2.40 -12.70
N GLN A 105 -19.16 -3.23 -13.51
CA GLN A 105 -19.67 -4.55 -13.12
C GLN A 105 -18.99 -5.68 -13.92
N ASP A 106 -17.94 -5.36 -14.68
CA ASP A 106 -17.26 -6.32 -15.54
C ASP A 106 -16.44 -7.36 -14.78
N ILE A 107 -16.21 -7.11 -13.48
CA ILE A 107 -15.45 -7.99 -12.60
C ILE A 107 -16.09 -8.00 -11.21
N ALA A 108 -16.09 -9.18 -10.57
CA ALA A 108 -16.53 -9.29 -9.19
C ALA A 108 -15.49 -8.69 -8.22
N ASP A 109 -15.96 -8.11 -7.11
CA ASP A 109 -15.11 -7.51 -6.08
C ASP A 109 -14.11 -8.51 -5.48
N GLU A 110 -14.52 -9.78 -5.33
CA GLU A 110 -13.67 -10.88 -4.85
C GLU A 110 -12.52 -11.25 -5.79
N ASP A 111 -12.60 -10.84 -7.06
CA ASP A 111 -11.54 -11.06 -8.06
C ASP A 111 -10.58 -9.88 -8.17
N CYS A 112 -10.83 -8.77 -7.47
CA CYS A 112 -9.93 -7.62 -7.43
C CYS A 112 -8.73 -7.88 -6.52
N VAL A 113 -7.55 -7.39 -6.94
CA VAL A 113 -6.34 -7.42 -6.11
C VAL A 113 -6.38 -6.35 -5.03
N TYR A 114 -6.82 -5.14 -5.40
CA TYR A 114 -6.98 -4.05 -4.45
C TYR A 114 -8.39 -4.08 -3.88
N ARG A 115 -8.51 -4.29 -2.57
CA ARG A 115 -9.80 -4.43 -1.89
C ARG A 115 -9.87 -3.53 -0.66
N ILE A 116 -10.74 -2.55 -0.72
CA ILE A 116 -11.01 -1.60 0.35
C ILE A 116 -12.32 -2.04 1.05
N PRO A 117 -12.31 -2.36 2.36
CA PRO A 117 -13.40 -3.10 3.00
C PRO A 117 -14.58 -2.22 3.43
N PHE A 118 -14.92 -1.20 2.67
CA PHE A 118 -16.10 -0.36 2.91
C PHE A 118 -16.63 0.20 1.60
N ASP A 119 -17.96 0.33 1.52
CA ASP A 119 -18.62 0.93 0.37
C ASP A 119 -18.41 2.44 0.35
N PRO A 120 -18.22 3.03 -0.83
CA PRO A 120 -18.22 4.47 -0.98
C PRO A 120 -19.64 5.01 -0.71
N ILE A 121 -19.69 6.13 -0.04
CA ILE A 121 -20.94 6.85 0.18
C ILE A 121 -20.87 8.21 -0.53
N GLU A 122 -22.01 8.66 -1.02
CA GLU A 122 -22.11 10.03 -1.50
C GLU A 122 -21.87 10.99 -0.33
N GLY A 123 -20.90 11.88 -0.49
CA GLY A 123 -20.47 12.80 0.54
C GLY A 123 -20.77 14.26 0.20
N GLU A 124 -20.36 15.14 1.08
CA GLU A 124 -20.38 16.58 0.83
C GLU A 124 -19.45 16.94 -0.35
N LYS A 125 -19.81 17.97 -1.12
CA LYS A 125 -19.00 18.46 -2.25
C LYS A 125 -17.58 18.85 -1.86
N LYS A 126 -17.38 19.28 -0.61
CA LYS A 126 -16.07 19.63 -0.05
C LYS A 126 -15.90 18.92 1.29
N ILE A 127 -14.71 18.36 1.51
CA ILE A 127 -14.34 17.68 2.74
C ILE A 127 -13.86 18.73 3.74
N PRO A 128 -14.59 18.99 4.86
CA PRO A 128 -14.25 20.07 5.80
C PRO A 128 -12.81 19.96 6.32
N PHE A 129 -12.37 18.76 6.67
CA PHE A 129 -11.01 18.53 7.15
C PHE A 129 -9.94 18.97 6.13
N VAL A 130 -10.14 18.69 4.83
CA VAL A 130 -9.19 19.09 3.78
C VAL A 130 -9.24 20.60 3.58
N MET A 131 -10.41 21.21 3.73
CA MET A 131 -10.56 22.69 3.67
C MET A 131 -9.82 23.35 4.84
N ASP A 132 -9.85 22.74 6.04
CA ASP A 132 -9.07 23.21 7.19
C ASP A 132 -7.55 23.09 6.91
N LEU A 133 -7.10 22.00 6.29
CA LEU A 133 -5.70 21.87 5.86
C LEU A 133 -5.28 22.97 4.88
N ALA A 134 -6.17 23.35 4.00
CA ALA A 134 -6.00 24.41 2.99
C ALA A 134 -6.15 25.84 3.55
N CYS A 135 -6.38 26.02 4.87
CA CYS A 135 -6.69 27.31 5.47
C CYS A 135 -7.90 28.03 4.85
N GLY A 136 -8.85 27.32 4.29
CA GLY A 136 -10.00 27.88 3.57
C GLY A 136 -9.70 28.33 2.14
N ASP A 137 -8.49 28.12 1.64
CA ASP A 137 -8.11 28.44 0.26
C ASP A 137 -8.57 27.32 -0.68
N GLU A 138 -9.42 27.64 -1.65
CA GLU A 138 -9.98 26.68 -2.61
C GLU A 138 -8.91 26.14 -3.56
N GLY A 139 -7.93 26.92 -3.96
CA GLY A 139 -6.84 26.47 -4.82
C GLY A 139 -5.96 25.43 -4.13
N VAL A 140 -5.59 25.69 -2.89
CA VAL A 140 -4.83 24.71 -2.08
C VAL A 140 -5.66 23.46 -1.78
N TYR A 141 -6.98 23.59 -1.54
CA TYR A 141 -7.89 22.47 -1.43
C TYR A 141 -7.85 21.58 -2.67
N ASP A 142 -8.00 22.18 -3.84
CA ASP A 142 -7.98 21.47 -5.12
C ASP A 142 -6.62 20.82 -5.37
N ASP A 143 -5.51 21.48 -5.05
CA ASP A 143 -4.16 20.91 -5.13
C ASP A 143 -4.00 19.67 -4.24
N ILE A 144 -4.51 19.72 -2.99
CA ILE A 144 -4.49 18.56 -2.09
C ILE A 144 -5.33 17.42 -2.68
N MET A 145 -6.55 17.68 -3.16
CA MET A 145 -7.42 16.65 -3.74
C MET A 145 -6.81 16.06 -5.02
N GLN A 146 -6.27 16.89 -5.90
CA GLN A 146 -5.58 16.46 -7.12
C GLN A 146 -4.31 15.67 -6.82
N SER A 147 -3.64 15.93 -5.70
CA SER A 147 -2.46 15.17 -5.30
C SER A 147 -2.78 13.74 -4.84
N VAL A 148 -4.01 13.50 -4.39
CA VAL A 148 -4.47 12.19 -3.90
C VAL A 148 -5.17 11.39 -4.99
N ALA A 149 -5.89 12.04 -5.88
CA ALA A 149 -6.67 11.41 -6.95
C ALA A 149 -5.90 10.39 -7.80
N PRO A 150 -4.58 10.59 -8.12
CA PRO A 150 -3.82 9.63 -8.90
C PRO A 150 -3.69 8.24 -8.27
N ILE A 151 -3.93 8.09 -6.97
CA ILE A 151 -3.99 6.75 -6.34
C ILE A 151 -5.04 5.87 -7.01
N LEU A 152 -6.13 6.47 -7.49
CA LEU A 152 -7.28 5.84 -8.14
C LEU A 152 -7.20 5.82 -9.68
N MET A 153 -6.05 6.12 -10.27
CA MET A 153 -5.86 6.21 -11.71
C MET A 153 -4.88 5.15 -12.19
N ASP A 154 -5.14 4.53 -13.35
CA ASP A 154 -4.20 3.60 -13.98
C ASP A 154 -2.96 4.36 -14.49
N LYS A 155 -3.16 5.44 -15.23
CA LYS A 155 -2.07 6.32 -15.69
C LYS A 155 -1.86 7.47 -14.72
N LYS A 156 -0.72 7.49 -14.06
CA LYS A 156 -0.36 8.54 -13.10
C LYS A 156 0.14 9.80 -13.85
N PRO A 157 -0.24 11.01 -13.41
CA PRO A 157 0.32 12.24 -13.95
C PRO A 157 1.80 12.38 -13.58
N THR A 158 2.60 12.92 -14.49
CA THR A 158 4.03 13.17 -14.24
C THR A 158 4.23 14.10 -13.05
N GLY A 159 5.06 13.68 -12.10
CA GLY A 159 5.46 14.48 -10.95
C GLY A 159 5.58 13.67 -9.66
N VAL A 160 6.35 14.22 -8.75
CA VAL A 160 6.50 13.76 -7.37
C VAL A 160 5.94 14.84 -6.47
N ILE A 161 4.99 14.49 -5.63
CA ILE A 161 4.29 15.44 -4.77
C ILE A 161 5.06 15.63 -3.47
N TRP A 162 5.19 16.87 -3.03
CA TRP A 162 5.78 17.23 -1.75
C TRP A 162 4.80 18.05 -0.90
N TYR A 163 4.40 17.49 0.23
CA TYR A 163 3.66 18.22 1.27
C TYR A 163 4.64 18.93 2.17
N LEU A 164 4.72 20.26 2.07
CA LEU A 164 5.66 21.06 2.85
C LEU A 164 4.97 21.85 3.96
N GLY A 165 5.62 21.93 5.11
CA GLY A 165 5.18 22.79 6.21
C GLY A 165 5.78 22.42 7.55
N GLY A 166 5.94 23.40 8.42
CA GLY A 166 6.71 23.34 9.67
C GLY A 166 5.94 22.81 10.88
N GLY A 167 5.48 21.57 10.88
CA GLY A 167 4.88 20.93 12.06
C GLY A 167 3.47 21.42 12.45
N ALA A 168 2.70 20.59 13.15
CA ALA A 168 1.33 20.85 13.62
C ALA A 168 0.35 21.37 12.55
N ASN A 169 0.55 21.02 11.29
CA ASN A 169 -0.21 21.52 10.13
C ASN A 169 -1.11 20.47 9.48
N GLY A 170 -1.23 19.29 10.09
CA GLY A 170 -2.15 18.24 9.65
C GLY A 170 -1.64 17.32 8.53
N LYS A 171 -0.44 17.53 7.96
CA LYS A 171 0.16 16.62 6.96
C LYS A 171 0.11 15.16 7.40
N SER A 172 0.65 14.87 8.59
CA SER A 172 0.69 13.49 9.12
C SER A 172 -0.71 12.92 9.34
N THR A 173 -1.70 13.75 9.68
CA THR A 173 -3.09 13.31 9.83
C THR A 173 -3.68 12.91 8.48
N LEU A 174 -3.45 13.68 7.42
CA LEU A 174 -3.88 13.35 6.06
C LEU A 174 -3.22 12.04 5.61
N VAL A 175 -1.91 11.93 5.76
CA VAL A 175 -1.17 10.71 5.38
C VAL A 175 -1.69 9.50 6.17
N HIS A 176 -1.93 9.65 7.48
CA HIS A 176 -2.50 8.59 8.29
C HIS A 176 -3.90 8.17 7.84
N LEU A 177 -4.73 9.13 7.42
CA LEU A 177 -6.05 8.84 6.84
C LEU A 177 -5.92 7.99 5.57
N LEU A 178 -5.00 8.35 4.67
CA LEU A 178 -4.75 7.57 3.45
C LEU A 178 -4.29 6.14 3.77
N TYR A 179 -3.42 5.96 4.77
CA TYR A 179 -3.03 4.61 5.23
C TYR A 179 -4.20 3.83 5.85
N LYS A 180 -5.13 4.50 6.52
CA LYS A 180 -6.35 3.83 7.02
C LYS A 180 -7.25 3.36 5.89
N ILE A 181 -7.33 4.11 4.79
CA ILE A 181 -8.13 3.76 3.62
C ILE A 181 -7.47 2.62 2.84
N PHE A 182 -6.24 2.81 2.40
CA PHE A 182 -5.58 1.94 1.43
C PHE A 182 -4.73 0.83 2.06
N GLY A 183 -4.31 0.98 3.31
CA GLY A 183 -3.58 -0.05 4.07
C GLY A 183 -2.29 -0.51 3.40
N SER A 184 -2.16 -1.83 3.20
CA SER A 184 -1.00 -2.50 2.61
C SER A 184 -0.78 -2.19 1.13
N TYR A 185 -1.73 -1.54 0.46
CA TYR A 185 -1.58 -1.09 -0.93
C TYR A 185 -0.75 0.19 -1.06
N LEU A 186 -0.40 0.81 0.07
CA LEU A 186 0.59 1.87 0.15
C LEU A 186 1.92 1.33 0.66
N THR A 187 3.00 2.04 0.34
CA THR A 187 4.33 1.82 0.92
C THR A 187 4.90 3.13 1.44
N GLU A 188 5.91 3.02 2.33
CA GLU A 188 6.58 4.17 2.95
C GLU A 188 8.08 4.08 2.72
N ILE A 189 8.52 4.55 1.55
CA ILE A 189 9.94 4.60 1.16
C ILE A 189 10.35 6.07 1.04
N THR A 190 11.39 6.46 1.75
CA THR A 190 11.97 7.80 1.66
C THR A 190 12.71 8.01 0.34
N VAL A 191 12.94 9.26 -0.05
CA VAL A 191 13.73 9.56 -1.26
C VAL A 191 15.13 8.96 -1.19
N LYS A 192 15.76 8.95 0.00
CA LYS A 192 17.07 8.31 0.18
C LYS A 192 17.02 6.79 0.02
N GLN A 193 15.98 6.14 0.50
CA GLN A 193 15.81 4.69 0.32
C GLN A 193 15.51 4.30 -1.13
N LEU A 194 15.02 5.22 -1.96
CA LEU A 194 14.89 4.99 -3.40
C LEU A 194 16.23 4.85 -4.13
N GLU A 195 17.33 5.28 -3.51
CA GLU A 195 18.69 5.05 -4.02
C GLU A 195 19.19 3.62 -3.67
N ASP A 196 18.50 2.90 -2.76
CA ASP A 196 18.87 1.56 -2.30
C ASP A 196 18.06 0.49 -3.04
N GLU A 197 18.76 -0.36 -3.77
CA GLU A 197 18.15 -1.48 -4.50
C GLU A 197 17.42 -2.49 -3.60
N ARG A 198 17.68 -2.48 -2.29
CA ARG A 198 17.00 -3.35 -1.31
C ARG A 198 15.59 -2.87 -0.96
N ASP A 199 15.35 -1.56 -1.00
CA ASP A 199 14.07 -0.97 -0.61
C ASP A 199 13.12 -0.82 -1.79
N THR A 200 13.63 -0.51 -2.97
CA THR A 200 12.82 -0.27 -4.18
C THR A 200 11.88 -1.41 -4.59
N PRO A 201 12.18 -2.71 -4.38
CA PRO A 201 11.22 -3.79 -4.67
C PRO A 201 9.90 -3.69 -3.89
N GLN A 202 9.87 -2.96 -2.77
CA GLN A 202 8.65 -2.71 -2.00
C GLN A 202 7.62 -1.85 -2.77
N LEU A 203 8.01 -1.19 -3.86
CA LEU A 203 7.10 -0.44 -4.74
C LEU A 203 6.20 -1.36 -5.56
N ASN A 204 6.63 -2.59 -5.84
CA ASN A 204 5.89 -3.49 -6.70
C ASN A 204 4.49 -3.78 -6.16
N GLY A 205 3.49 -3.62 -7.04
CA GLY A 205 2.10 -3.88 -6.69
C GLY A 205 1.49 -2.86 -5.73
N LYS A 206 2.13 -1.71 -5.49
CA LYS A 206 1.58 -0.64 -4.65
C LYS A 206 0.87 0.41 -5.51
N LEU A 207 -0.22 0.96 -4.98
CA LEU A 207 -0.95 2.07 -5.60
C LEU A 207 -0.18 3.38 -5.45
N ALA A 208 0.43 3.58 -4.28
CA ALA A 208 1.24 4.76 -4.01
C ALA A 208 2.33 4.50 -2.97
N ASN A 209 3.40 5.30 -3.05
CA ASN A 209 4.40 5.49 -2.00
C ASN A 209 4.12 6.82 -1.30
N ILE A 210 3.73 6.75 -0.03
CA ILE A 210 3.39 7.94 0.76
C ILE A 210 4.27 7.97 2.01
N CYS A 211 5.33 8.76 1.97
CA CYS A 211 6.29 8.89 3.06
C CYS A 211 5.85 10.00 4.04
N LYS A 212 5.64 9.60 5.31
CA LYS A 212 5.17 10.50 6.38
C LYS A 212 6.19 11.57 6.75
N GLU A 213 7.46 11.22 6.71
CA GLU A 213 8.55 12.13 7.02
C GLU A 213 9.78 11.76 6.19
N SER A 214 10.04 12.56 5.16
CA SER A 214 11.27 12.43 4.38
C SER A 214 12.33 13.32 5.02
N SER A 215 13.47 12.71 5.38
CA SER A 215 14.57 13.46 5.99
C SER A 215 15.06 14.58 5.09
N GLU A 216 15.37 15.71 5.69
CA GLU A 216 16.18 16.76 5.07
C GLU A 216 17.56 16.16 4.80
N GLY A 217 17.87 15.86 3.54
CA GLY A 217 19.10 15.22 3.17
C GLY A 217 19.57 15.66 1.80
N PHE A 218 20.77 15.21 1.44
CA PHE A 218 21.30 15.37 0.11
C PHE A 218 21.00 14.10 -0.70
N VAL A 219 20.34 14.25 -1.83
CA VAL A 219 20.04 13.18 -2.79
C VAL A 219 21.13 13.26 -3.88
N GLU A 220 22.09 12.34 -3.84
CA GLU A 220 23.21 12.34 -4.76
C GLU A 220 22.80 11.86 -6.15
N ASP A 221 22.12 10.70 -6.21
CA ASP A 221 21.64 10.11 -7.45
C ASP A 221 20.18 10.44 -7.72
N THR A 222 19.95 11.33 -8.68
CA THR A 222 18.60 11.75 -9.07
C THR A 222 18.00 10.89 -10.18
N ARG A 223 18.64 9.81 -10.64
CA ARG A 223 18.11 8.95 -11.72
C ARG A 223 16.80 8.31 -11.30
N THR A 224 16.80 7.60 -10.17
CA THR A 224 15.59 6.96 -9.64
C THR A 224 14.50 7.99 -9.36
N TYR A 225 14.83 9.14 -8.77
CA TYR A 225 13.88 10.23 -8.54
C TYR A 225 13.23 10.73 -9.85
N LYS A 226 13.99 10.83 -10.93
CA LYS A 226 13.48 11.24 -12.24
C LYS A 226 12.58 10.16 -12.86
N SER A 227 12.96 8.88 -12.75
CA SER A 227 12.18 7.76 -13.27
C SER A 227 10.84 7.61 -12.57
N ILE A 228 10.80 7.69 -11.24
CA ILE A 228 9.54 7.65 -10.50
C ILE A 228 8.65 8.87 -10.82
N GLY A 229 9.24 10.03 -11.09
CA GLY A 229 8.51 11.24 -11.47
C GLY A 229 7.96 11.22 -12.90
N THR A 230 8.42 10.30 -13.76
CA THR A 230 7.87 10.06 -15.11
C THR A 230 7.10 8.76 -15.22
N HIS A 231 7.01 8.00 -14.12
CA HIS A 231 6.39 6.69 -14.05
C HIS A 231 6.99 5.69 -15.06
N GLU A 232 8.28 5.85 -15.36
CA GLU A 232 9.04 4.89 -16.15
C GLU A 232 9.41 3.67 -15.30
N SER A 233 9.27 2.48 -15.87
CA SER A 233 9.80 1.26 -15.27
C SER A 233 11.33 1.32 -15.20
N PHE A 234 11.89 0.77 -14.16
CA PHE A 234 13.32 0.65 -13.97
C PHE A 234 13.68 -0.68 -13.33
N SER A 235 14.91 -1.16 -13.58
CA SER A 235 15.34 -2.43 -13.05
C SER A 235 16.30 -2.24 -11.88
N VAL A 236 16.14 -3.07 -10.87
CA VAL A 236 17.02 -3.15 -9.70
C VAL A 236 17.51 -4.57 -9.49
N HIS A 237 18.67 -4.75 -8.87
CA HIS A 237 19.13 -6.08 -8.49
C HIS A 237 18.32 -6.63 -7.33
N LYS A 238 17.96 -7.91 -7.42
CA LYS A 238 17.35 -8.60 -6.29
C LYS A 238 18.40 -8.80 -5.20
N PHE A 239 18.07 -8.46 -3.97
CA PHE A 239 18.98 -8.60 -2.83
C PHE A 239 19.58 -10.02 -2.77
N HIS A 240 20.91 -10.13 -2.65
CA HIS A 240 21.68 -11.39 -2.69
C HIS A 240 21.53 -12.23 -3.97
N SER A 241 21.14 -11.66 -5.09
CA SER A 241 21.05 -12.35 -6.38
C SER A 241 21.62 -11.48 -7.49
N GLN A 242 22.05 -12.11 -8.58
CA GLN A 242 22.39 -11.40 -9.82
C GLN A 242 21.15 -11.15 -10.69
N ASP A 243 20.01 -11.64 -10.26
CA ASP A 243 18.75 -11.44 -10.99
C ASP A 243 18.30 -9.99 -10.91
N MET A 244 17.82 -9.46 -12.03
CA MET A 244 17.20 -8.15 -12.09
C MET A 244 15.70 -8.30 -11.86
N VAL A 245 15.13 -7.36 -11.09
CA VAL A 245 13.69 -7.20 -10.93
C VAL A 245 13.29 -5.90 -11.59
N GLU A 246 12.34 -5.98 -12.50
CA GLU A 246 11.71 -4.79 -13.07
C GLU A 246 10.69 -4.24 -12.07
N ILE A 247 10.87 -2.97 -11.71
CA ILE A 247 9.93 -2.21 -10.91
C ILE A 247 9.02 -1.44 -11.87
N GLU A 248 7.74 -1.73 -11.81
CA GLU A 248 6.78 -0.96 -12.57
C GLU A 248 6.71 0.48 -12.05
N GLY A 249 6.93 1.44 -12.92
CA GLY A 249 6.95 2.86 -12.57
C GLY A 249 5.58 3.44 -12.19
N ASN A 250 4.51 2.66 -12.33
CA ASN A 250 3.13 3.15 -12.15
C ASN A 250 2.70 3.25 -10.67
N VAL A 251 3.56 3.77 -9.82
CA VAL A 251 3.31 4.05 -8.40
C VAL A 251 3.26 5.56 -8.20
N HIS A 252 2.23 6.05 -7.54
CA HIS A 252 2.13 7.49 -7.24
C HIS A 252 2.99 7.85 -6.02
N HIS A 253 3.73 8.97 -6.07
CA HIS A 253 4.69 9.33 -5.02
C HIS A 253 4.31 10.62 -4.32
N ILE A 254 4.11 10.55 -3.00
CA ILE A 254 3.86 11.68 -2.11
C ILE A 254 4.88 11.64 -0.96
N PHE A 255 5.66 12.71 -0.81
CA PHE A 255 6.58 12.88 0.31
C PHE A 255 6.13 14.02 1.20
N SER A 256 6.20 13.82 2.52
CA SER A 256 5.96 14.87 3.49
C SER A 256 7.29 15.28 4.13
N ALA A 257 7.57 16.58 4.18
CA ALA A 257 8.77 17.12 4.78
C ALA A 257 8.54 18.53 5.35
N ASN A 258 9.48 19.00 6.15
CA ASN A 258 9.52 20.41 6.54
C ASN A 258 10.22 21.23 5.45
N ASN A 259 11.27 20.68 4.85
CA ASN A 259 12.00 21.26 3.71
C ASN A 259 12.23 20.20 2.64
N ILE A 260 12.30 20.61 1.37
CA ILE A 260 12.66 19.73 0.28
C ILE A 260 14.15 19.35 0.39
N PRO A 261 14.50 18.06 0.19
CA PRO A 261 15.91 17.67 0.14
C PRO A 261 16.69 18.45 -0.93
N THR A 262 17.96 18.64 -0.68
CA THR A 262 18.86 19.21 -1.69
C THR A 262 19.25 18.13 -2.67
N PHE A 263 19.06 18.37 -3.97
CA PHE A 263 19.44 17.45 -5.03
C PHE A 263 20.82 17.82 -5.57
N GLY A 264 21.71 16.84 -5.77
CA GLY A 264 23.03 17.01 -6.37
C GLY A 264 22.95 17.46 -7.84
N ASP A 265 21.92 17.02 -8.54
CA ASP A 265 21.61 17.44 -9.90
C ASP A 265 20.83 18.75 -9.91
N LYS A 266 21.49 19.82 -10.33
CA LYS A 266 20.87 21.13 -10.52
C LYS A 266 20.12 21.29 -11.85
N SER A 267 20.00 20.20 -12.64
CA SER A 267 19.31 20.24 -13.93
C SER A 267 17.81 20.52 -13.74
N TYR A 268 17.23 21.10 -14.78
CA TYR A 268 15.77 21.34 -14.87
C TYR A 268 14.96 20.01 -14.73
N GLY A 269 15.60 18.85 -14.96
CA GLY A 269 14.95 17.54 -15.00
C GLY A 269 14.29 17.12 -13.69
N ALA A 270 14.98 17.23 -12.55
CA ALA A 270 14.41 16.92 -11.23
C ALA A 270 13.38 18.01 -10.81
N ARG A 271 13.74 19.29 -11.02
CA ARG A 271 12.92 20.42 -10.61
C ARG A 271 11.52 20.41 -11.24
N ARG A 272 11.40 20.17 -12.55
CA ARG A 272 10.10 20.15 -13.26
C ARG A 272 9.19 19.02 -12.83
N ARG A 273 9.74 17.98 -12.19
CA ARG A 273 8.99 16.82 -11.67
C ARG A 273 8.63 16.97 -10.19
N THR A 274 9.06 18.04 -9.56
CA THR A 274 8.80 18.32 -8.14
C THR A 274 7.61 19.26 -8.03
N LEU A 275 6.50 18.76 -7.51
CA LEU A 275 5.28 19.52 -7.26
C LEU A 275 5.13 19.75 -5.76
N VAL A 276 4.98 21.00 -5.36
CA VAL A 276 4.97 21.40 -3.95
C VAL A 276 3.58 21.89 -3.56
N ILE A 277 3.03 21.30 -2.52
CA ILE A 277 1.78 21.73 -1.90
C ILE A 277 2.09 22.25 -0.48
N PRO A 278 1.90 23.54 -0.22
CA PRO A 278 2.20 24.12 1.08
C PRO A 278 1.08 23.82 2.09
N PHE A 279 1.47 23.34 3.28
CA PHE A 279 0.59 23.18 4.44
C PHE A 279 0.88 24.29 5.43
N ASN A 280 0.21 25.43 5.24
CA ASN A 280 0.46 26.65 6.00
C ASN A 280 -0.38 26.76 7.28
N ASN A 281 -1.37 25.88 7.46
CA ASN A 281 -2.19 25.87 8.66
C ASN A 281 -1.36 25.45 9.90
N ARG A 282 -1.79 25.90 11.07
CA ARG A 282 -1.24 25.48 12.35
C ARG A 282 -2.36 25.14 13.32
N PHE A 283 -2.55 23.85 13.53
CA PHE A 283 -3.51 23.36 14.50
C PHE A 283 -2.94 23.49 15.90
N THR A 284 -3.64 24.20 16.77
CA THR A 284 -3.30 24.28 18.19
C THR A 284 -4.12 23.25 18.97
N PRO A 285 -3.52 22.48 19.91
CA PRO A 285 -4.29 21.59 20.76
C PRO A 285 -5.38 22.38 21.49
N MET A 286 -6.63 21.93 21.43
CA MET A 286 -7.66 22.47 22.31
C MET A 286 -7.19 22.28 23.74
N LYS A 287 -7.08 23.37 24.52
CA LYS A 287 -6.90 23.25 25.96
C LYS A 287 -8.08 22.46 26.49
N PRO A 288 -7.88 21.37 27.25
CA PRO A 288 -9.00 20.66 27.84
C PRO A 288 -9.83 21.66 28.62
N SER A 289 -11.10 21.80 28.29
CA SER A 289 -12.02 22.59 29.09
C SER A 289 -11.90 22.05 30.51
N LYS A 290 -11.69 22.94 31.51
CA LYS A 290 -11.70 22.55 32.92
C LYS A 290 -13.07 21.94 33.19
N THR A 291 -13.19 20.64 33.07
CA THR A 291 -14.39 19.90 33.45
C THR A 291 -14.56 20.13 34.93
N LYS A 292 -15.58 20.92 35.32
CA LYS A 292 -15.97 21.05 36.70
C LYS A 292 -16.15 19.63 37.23
N HIS A 293 -15.38 19.27 38.25
CA HIS A 293 -15.56 18.02 38.97
C HIS A 293 -17.03 17.92 39.38
N LEU A 294 -17.79 17.09 38.77
CA LEU A 294 -19.05 16.60 39.29
C LEU A 294 -18.71 15.88 40.58
N ARG A 295 -19.02 16.54 41.71
CA ARG A 295 -18.94 15.96 43.06
C ARG A 295 -19.82 14.67 42.98
N ARG A 296 -19.21 13.51 43.16
CA ARG A 296 -19.91 12.29 43.52
C ARG A 296 -20.61 12.57 44.86
N ASN A 297 -21.91 12.75 44.82
CA ASN A 297 -22.73 12.64 46.03
C ASN A 297 -22.67 11.17 46.46
N SER A 298 -22.00 10.94 47.58
CA SER A 298 -22.08 9.72 48.35
C SER A 298 -23.55 9.51 48.76
N PHE A 299 -24.20 8.53 48.24
CA PHE A 299 -25.39 7.96 48.89
C PHE A 299 -24.86 7.21 50.10
N ASN A 300 -25.10 7.75 51.27
CA ASN A 300 -25.02 7.06 52.54
C ASN A 300 -26.36 6.41 52.80
N ASP A 301 -26.27 5.18 53.21
CA ASP A 301 -27.33 4.31 53.67
C ASP A 301 -28.21 4.91 54.79
N SER A 302 -29.50 4.62 54.71
CA SER A 302 -30.36 4.38 55.86
C SER A 302 -31.31 3.23 55.51
#